data_7e5417de0997edefc0129d7778fbea47
#
_entry.id   7e5417de0997edefc0129d7778fbea47
#
_cell.length_a   1.000
_cell.length_b   1.000
_cell.length_c   1.000
_cell.angle_alpha   90.00
_cell.angle_beta   90.00
_cell.angle_gamma   90.00
#
_symmetry.space_group_name_H-M   'P 1'
#
loop_
_entity.id
_entity.type
_entity.pdbx_description
1 polymer ?
#
loop_
_entity_poly.entity_id
_entity_poly.type
_entity_poly.pdbx_seq_one_letter_code
_entity_poly.pdbx_strand_id
1 'polypeptide(L)'
;MYVFNENSANGGVAQVNPSTTMTDMGFGGMAEAQESTADFMSAFSYGSSSMDMWTQMLDNDTLLRQQYDVLAGHWPENKNEVVLVVDKNNEISDFTLYTLGLRDSKELKDMVSTILAGGEAPELEQMVFTYDDLLNLKFKVVLPGDLYKKNADGTYTDMSSDADFLKSAVAGGLEVKVSAVIRASDKAYATTMQPGYIGCLLYTSPSPRDIS
;
A
#
# COMPACT_ATOMS: atom_id res chain seq x y z
N MET A 1 5.02 -2.49 -11.54
CA MET A 1 4.33 -3.53 -10.77
C MET A 1 3.12 -2.88 -10.13
N TYR A 2 1.94 -3.49 -10.24
CA TYR A 2 0.74 -3.02 -9.56
C TYR A 2 0.37 -4.01 -8.47
N VAL A 3 -0.05 -3.52 -7.33
CA VAL A 3 -0.48 -4.35 -6.20
C VAL A 3 -1.93 -4.03 -5.89
N PHE A 4 -2.73 -5.06 -5.65
CA PHE A 4 -4.16 -4.94 -5.39
C PHE A 4 -4.57 -5.71 -4.13
N ASN A 5 -5.55 -5.18 -3.42
CA ASN A 5 -6.31 -5.88 -2.40
C ASN A 5 -7.62 -6.37 -3.05
N GLU A 6 -7.84 -7.70 -3.08
CA GLU A 6 -9.07 -8.29 -3.63
C GLU A 6 -10.28 -8.14 -2.70
N ASN A 7 -10.03 -7.97 -1.41
CA ASN A 7 -11.04 -7.89 -0.35
C ASN A 7 -11.04 -6.51 0.29
N SER A 8 -11.02 -5.46 -0.52
CA SER A 8 -11.03 -4.11 0.01
C SER A 8 -12.37 -3.76 0.68
N ALA A 9 -12.33 -2.86 1.66
CA ALA A 9 -13.51 -2.32 2.33
C ALA A 9 -14.50 -1.66 1.34
N ASN A 10 -14.03 -1.25 0.17
CA ASN A 10 -14.86 -0.71 -0.93
C ASN A 10 -15.75 -1.79 -1.60
N GLY A 11 -15.66 -3.05 -1.18
CA GLY A 11 -16.47 -4.15 -1.72
C GLY A 11 -15.96 -4.69 -3.05
N GLY A 12 -14.67 -4.56 -3.35
CA GLY A 12 -14.07 -5.05 -4.59
C GLY A 12 -12.55 -4.99 -4.59
N VAL A 13 -11.99 -4.98 -5.79
CA VAL A 13 -10.55 -4.85 -6.01
C VAL A 13 -10.13 -3.39 -5.86
N ALA A 14 -9.18 -3.12 -4.98
CA ALA A 14 -8.58 -1.79 -4.82
C ALA A 14 -7.07 -1.85 -5.05
N GLN A 15 -6.54 -0.89 -5.79
CA GLN A 15 -5.10 -0.77 -5.98
C GLN A 15 -4.45 -0.24 -4.71
N VAL A 16 -3.43 -0.95 -4.22
CA VAL A 16 -2.66 -0.58 -3.03
C VAL A 16 -1.54 0.37 -3.42
N ASN A 17 -1.88 1.65 -3.56
CA ASN A 17 -0.94 2.69 -3.93
C ASN A 17 -1.37 4.05 -3.36
N PRO A 18 -0.49 4.78 -2.64
CA PRO A 18 -0.80 6.12 -2.11
C PRO A 18 -1.28 7.12 -3.17
N SER A 19 -0.71 7.09 -4.37
CA SER A 19 -1.12 7.99 -5.46
C SER A 19 -2.54 7.73 -5.94
N THR A 20 -3.00 6.47 -5.96
CA THR A 20 -4.38 6.12 -6.27
C THR A 20 -5.32 6.63 -5.18
N THR A 21 -4.96 6.41 -3.91
CA THR A 21 -5.72 6.94 -2.77
C THR A 21 -5.86 8.45 -2.85
N MET A 22 -4.79 9.18 -3.16
CA MET A 22 -4.82 10.64 -3.35
C MET A 22 -5.72 11.06 -4.53
N THR A 23 -5.71 10.30 -5.62
CA THR A 23 -6.58 10.54 -6.78
C THR A 23 -8.05 10.31 -6.42
N ASP A 24 -8.36 9.26 -5.68
CA ASP A 24 -9.70 8.93 -5.20
C ASP A 24 -10.25 9.99 -4.23
N MET A 25 -9.36 10.64 -3.46
CA MET A 25 -9.68 11.81 -2.63
C MET A 25 -10.01 13.08 -3.43
N GLY A 26 -9.79 13.09 -4.73
CA GLY A 26 -9.99 14.25 -5.59
C GLY A 26 -8.77 15.14 -5.77
N PHE A 27 -7.61 14.76 -5.21
CA PHE A 27 -6.36 15.50 -5.34
C PHE A 27 -5.56 15.18 -6.62
N GLY A 28 -5.99 14.22 -7.42
CA GLY A 28 -5.32 13.80 -8.66
C GLY A 28 -5.18 14.88 -9.73
N GLY A 29 -5.90 16.01 -9.60
CA GLY A 29 -5.81 17.18 -10.48
C GLY A 29 -5.38 18.47 -9.80
N MET A 30 -5.11 18.45 -8.48
CA MET A 30 -4.86 19.65 -7.67
C MET A 30 -3.38 20.03 -7.51
N ALA A 31 -2.49 19.48 -8.32
CA ALA A 31 -1.09 19.93 -8.34
C ALA A 31 -0.94 21.42 -8.69
N GLU A 32 -2.01 22.10 -9.09
CA GLU A 32 -2.04 23.52 -9.48
C GLU A 32 -2.94 24.42 -8.60
N ALA A 33 -3.56 23.90 -7.53
CA ALA A 33 -4.53 24.68 -6.75
C ALA A 33 -4.00 25.09 -5.36
N GLN A 34 -3.69 26.35 -5.27
CA GLN A 34 -3.82 27.35 -4.18
C GLN A 34 -3.51 26.98 -2.71
N GLU A 35 -2.88 27.96 -2.02
CA GLU A 35 -2.31 27.98 -0.66
C GLU A 35 -3.18 27.39 0.48
N SER A 36 -4.49 27.27 0.35
CA SER A 36 -5.36 26.71 1.39
C SER A 36 -5.32 25.18 1.51
N THR A 37 -4.80 24.50 0.50
CA THR A 37 -4.58 23.06 0.51
C THR A 37 -3.23 22.67 1.12
N ALA A 38 -2.31 23.62 1.28
CA ALA A 38 -0.95 23.37 1.76
C ALA A 38 -0.93 22.84 3.21
N ASP A 39 -1.78 23.39 4.10
CA ASP A 39 -1.85 22.96 5.50
C ASP A 39 -2.46 21.55 5.63
N PHE A 40 -3.50 21.27 4.85
CA PHE A 40 -4.09 19.94 4.78
C PHE A 40 -3.11 18.93 4.16
N MET A 41 -2.47 19.30 3.04
CA MET A 41 -1.43 18.48 2.40
C MET A 41 -0.22 18.30 3.29
N SER A 42 0.14 19.25 4.14
CA SER A 42 1.25 19.10 5.08
C SER A 42 0.90 18.13 6.21
N ALA A 43 -0.34 18.12 6.70
CA ALA A 43 -0.80 17.16 7.69
C ALA A 43 -0.78 15.71 7.15
N PHE A 44 -1.12 15.52 5.87
CA PHE A 44 -1.01 14.24 5.19
C PHE A 44 0.42 13.91 4.73
N SER A 45 1.22 14.91 4.36
CA SER A 45 2.61 14.77 3.90
C SER A 45 3.57 14.29 5.00
N TYR A 46 3.21 14.46 6.27
CA TYR A 46 4.03 13.95 7.38
C TYR A 46 4.10 12.40 7.40
N GLY A 47 3.17 11.73 6.70
CA GLY A 47 3.16 10.27 6.53
C GLY A 47 3.58 9.78 5.14
N SER A 48 3.75 10.66 4.15
CA SER A 48 3.99 10.27 2.75
C SER A 48 5.25 10.90 2.16
N SER A 49 6.39 10.70 2.82
CA SER A 49 7.68 11.15 2.27
C SER A 49 8.13 10.37 1.02
N SER A 50 7.42 9.32 0.63
CA SER A 50 7.52 8.70 -0.70
C SER A 50 6.14 8.26 -1.18
N MET A 51 5.87 8.49 -2.45
CA MET A 51 4.65 8.07 -3.17
C MET A 51 4.56 6.55 -3.36
N ASP A 52 5.44 5.77 -2.73
CA ASP A 52 5.46 4.32 -2.80
C ASP A 52 5.60 3.74 -1.39
N MET A 53 4.60 3.00 -0.94
CA MET A 53 4.64 2.30 0.34
C MET A 53 5.27 0.91 0.23
N TRP A 54 5.53 0.43 -1.00
CA TRP A 54 6.20 -0.83 -1.24
C TRP A 54 7.70 -0.60 -1.35
N THR A 55 8.44 -1.02 -0.34
CA THR A 55 9.88 -0.81 -0.26
C THR A 55 10.63 -2.13 -0.40
N GLN A 56 11.66 -2.12 -1.23
CA GLN A 56 12.59 -3.25 -1.27
C GLN A 56 13.32 -3.37 0.05
N MET A 57 13.26 -4.55 0.65
CA MET A 57 14.06 -4.86 1.83
C MET A 57 15.53 -4.99 1.44
N LEU A 58 16.41 -4.58 2.34
CA LEU A 58 17.84 -4.80 2.16
C LEU A 58 18.14 -6.30 2.16
N ASP A 59 19.04 -6.71 1.29
CA ASP A 59 19.60 -8.08 1.29
C ASP A 59 20.67 -8.22 2.39
N ASN A 60 20.29 -7.93 3.63
CA ASN A 60 21.13 -8.02 4.81
C ASN A 60 20.29 -8.29 6.06
N ASP A 61 20.06 -9.55 6.31
CA ASP A 61 19.29 -10.04 7.46
C ASP A 61 19.81 -9.52 8.80
N THR A 62 21.14 -9.46 8.96
CA THR A 62 21.73 -9.00 10.21
C THR A 62 21.38 -7.54 10.48
N LEU A 63 21.46 -6.70 9.46
CA LEU A 63 21.11 -5.28 9.57
C LEU A 63 19.63 -5.08 9.84
N LEU A 64 18.75 -5.80 9.11
CA LEU A 64 17.31 -5.73 9.31
C LEU A 64 16.92 -6.13 10.73
N ARG A 65 17.48 -7.21 11.26
CA ARG A 65 17.23 -7.68 12.63
C ARG A 65 17.78 -6.76 13.72
N GLN A 66 18.72 -5.87 13.37
CA GLN A 66 19.20 -4.82 14.28
C GLN A 66 18.30 -3.58 14.23
N GLN A 67 17.65 -3.34 13.11
CA GLN A 67 16.80 -2.15 12.91
C GLN A 67 15.34 -2.37 13.35
N TYR A 68 14.88 -3.63 13.33
CA TYR A 68 13.46 -3.92 13.58
C TYR A 68 13.28 -5.11 14.52
N ASP A 69 12.29 -4.98 15.40
CA ASP A 69 11.77 -6.05 16.24
C ASP A 69 10.54 -6.66 15.57
N VAL A 70 10.46 -8.00 15.52
CA VAL A 70 9.28 -8.73 15.04
C VAL A 70 8.27 -8.79 16.18
N LEU A 71 7.10 -8.21 15.98
CA LEU A 71 6.00 -8.22 16.95
C LEU A 71 5.13 -9.47 16.81
N ALA A 72 4.94 -9.92 15.57
CA ALA A 72 4.18 -11.12 15.24
C ALA A 72 4.64 -11.72 13.92
N GLY A 73 4.45 -13.03 13.75
CA GLY A 73 4.84 -13.76 12.54
C GLY A 73 6.33 -14.08 12.48
N HIS A 74 6.87 -14.12 11.27
CA HIS A 74 8.28 -14.44 11.00
C HIS A 74 8.83 -13.60 9.84
N TRP A 75 10.14 -13.40 9.80
CA TRP A 75 10.79 -12.74 8.68
C TRP A 75 10.50 -13.46 7.36
N PRO A 76 10.31 -12.72 6.25
CA PRO A 76 10.07 -13.31 4.94
C PRO A 76 11.17 -14.31 4.56
N GLU A 77 10.76 -15.51 4.19
CA GLU A 77 11.64 -16.58 3.67
C GLU A 77 11.45 -16.76 2.17
N ASN A 78 10.32 -16.27 1.65
CA ASN A 78 9.94 -16.41 0.27
C ASN A 78 9.64 -15.04 -0.38
N LYS A 79 9.84 -14.95 -1.69
CA LYS A 79 9.56 -13.74 -2.48
C LYS A 79 8.12 -13.22 -2.42
N ASN A 80 7.17 -14.08 -2.06
CA ASN A 80 5.76 -13.73 -1.92
C ASN A 80 5.36 -13.45 -0.46
N GLU A 81 6.32 -13.24 0.40
CA GLU A 81 6.12 -12.81 1.79
C GLU A 81 6.61 -11.38 1.96
N VAL A 82 5.87 -10.62 2.74
CA VAL A 82 6.17 -9.21 3.02
C VAL A 82 6.03 -8.92 4.50
N VAL A 83 6.66 -7.84 4.93
CA VAL A 83 6.52 -7.32 6.29
C VAL A 83 5.71 -6.03 6.28
N LEU A 84 4.89 -5.84 7.31
CA LEU A 84 4.19 -4.59 7.56
C LEU A 84 4.88 -3.87 8.73
N VAL A 85 5.26 -2.61 8.51
CA VAL A 85 5.92 -1.79 9.53
C VAL A 85 4.87 -0.98 10.29
N VAL A 86 4.81 -1.13 11.60
CA VAL A 86 3.99 -0.30 12.49
C VAL A 86 4.84 0.75 13.19
N ASP A 87 4.21 1.78 13.76
CA ASP A 87 4.89 2.81 14.52
C ASP A 87 5.34 2.33 15.91
N LYS A 88 5.97 3.21 16.68
CA LYS A 88 6.43 2.93 18.05
C LYS A 88 5.32 2.57 19.04
N ASN A 89 4.08 2.95 18.75
CA ASN A 89 2.90 2.65 19.56
C ASN A 89 2.17 1.38 19.09
N ASN A 90 2.70 0.69 18.07
CA ASN A 90 2.08 -0.42 17.34
C ASN A 90 0.82 0.02 16.56
N GLU A 91 0.83 1.24 16.05
CA GLU A 91 -0.27 1.83 15.31
C GLU A 91 0.05 1.90 13.81
N ILE A 92 -1.00 1.93 13.01
CA ILE A 92 -0.96 2.14 11.56
C ILE A 92 -1.77 3.40 11.29
N SER A 93 -1.23 4.32 10.50
CA SER A 93 -1.94 5.56 10.18
C SER A 93 -3.22 5.29 9.39
N ASP A 94 -4.25 6.13 9.59
CA ASP A 94 -5.50 6.04 8.81
C ASP A 94 -5.23 6.10 7.30
N PHE A 95 -4.30 6.93 6.86
CA PHE A 95 -3.91 7.00 5.45
C PHE A 95 -3.40 5.65 4.92
N THR A 96 -2.59 4.96 5.71
CA THR A 96 -2.13 3.60 5.38
C THR A 96 -3.30 2.62 5.29
N LEU A 97 -4.28 2.70 6.21
CA LEU A 97 -5.46 1.84 6.19
C LEU A 97 -6.29 2.05 4.91
N TYR A 98 -6.49 3.29 4.49
CA TYR A 98 -7.15 3.59 3.21
C TYR A 98 -6.35 3.06 2.02
N THR A 99 -5.03 3.26 2.02
CA THR A 99 -4.15 2.81 0.93
C THR A 99 -4.09 1.30 0.81
N LEU A 100 -4.12 0.58 1.94
CA LEU A 100 -4.21 -0.89 1.96
C LEU A 100 -5.60 -1.42 1.59
N GLY A 101 -6.59 -0.55 1.45
CA GLY A 101 -7.98 -0.92 1.19
C GLY A 101 -8.66 -1.56 2.41
N LEU A 102 -8.17 -1.30 3.62
CA LEU A 102 -8.77 -1.77 4.87
C LEU A 102 -9.87 -0.84 5.37
N ARG A 103 -9.92 0.36 4.82
CA ARG A 103 -10.96 1.39 5.05
C ARG A 103 -11.57 1.82 3.72
N ASP A 104 -12.86 2.19 3.73
CA ASP A 104 -13.55 2.64 2.51
C ASP A 104 -13.06 4.04 2.12
N SER A 105 -12.48 4.16 0.92
CA SER A 105 -11.99 5.43 0.37
C SER A 105 -13.10 6.49 0.21
N LYS A 106 -14.39 6.10 0.21
CA LYS A 106 -15.51 7.04 0.21
C LYS A 106 -15.57 7.86 1.50
N GLU A 107 -15.30 7.25 2.66
CA GLU A 107 -15.26 7.99 3.93
C GLU A 107 -14.24 9.11 3.87
N LEU A 108 -13.06 8.81 3.32
CA LEU A 108 -11.98 9.77 3.16
C LEU A 108 -12.37 10.90 2.18
N LYS A 109 -13.01 10.56 1.08
CA LYS A 109 -13.50 11.54 0.09
C LYS A 109 -14.56 12.47 0.68
N ASP A 110 -15.50 11.91 1.45
CA ASP A 110 -16.58 12.66 2.09
C ASP A 110 -16.02 13.59 3.17
N MET A 111 -15.03 13.12 3.95
CA MET A 111 -14.31 13.93 4.93
C MET A 111 -13.59 15.11 4.27
N VAL A 112 -12.82 14.85 3.21
CA VAL A 112 -12.12 15.91 2.45
C VAL A 112 -13.11 16.90 1.87
N SER A 113 -14.20 16.44 1.28
CA SER A 113 -15.26 17.31 0.71
C SER A 113 -15.89 18.21 1.78
N THR A 114 -16.10 17.67 2.99
CA THR A 114 -16.65 18.42 4.13
C THR A 114 -15.69 19.53 4.58
N ILE A 115 -14.40 19.20 4.72
CA ILE A 115 -13.36 20.16 5.10
C ILE A 115 -13.23 21.27 4.05
N LEU A 116 -13.20 20.93 2.77
CA LEU A 116 -13.12 21.90 1.67
C LEU A 116 -14.36 22.81 1.59
N ALA A 117 -15.51 22.33 2.04
CA ALA A 117 -16.73 23.13 2.17
C ALA A 117 -16.76 24.01 3.43
N GLY A 118 -15.69 24.00 4.25
CA GLY A 118 -15.59 24.77 5.48
C GLY A 118 -16.29 24.13 6.67
N GLY A 119 -16.65 22.84 6.58
CA GLY A 119 -17.19 22.04 7.69
C GLY A 119 -16.08 21.48 8.61
N GLU A 120 -16.49 20.98 9.77
CA GLU A 120 -15.58 20.27 10.67
C GLU A 120 -15.35 18.84 10.16
N ALA A 121 -14.11 18.35 10.29
CA ALA A 121 -13.80 16.95 9.98
C ALA A 121 -14.64 16.01 10.86
N PRO A 122 -15.34 15.03 10.29
CA PRO A 122 -16.02 14.02 11.10
C PRO A 122 -15.01 13.23 11.93
N GLU A 123 -15.39 12.90 13.18
CA GLU A 123 -14.60 11.96 13.97
C GLU A 123 -14.64 10.57 13.30
N LEU A 124 -13.48 10.05 12.97
CA LEU A 124 -13.36 8.69 12.43
C LEU A 124 -13.42 7.68 13.56
N GLU A 125 -14.18 6.63 13.39
CA GLU A 125 -14.15 5.49 14.31
C GLU A 125 -12.74 4.88 14.34
N GLN A 126 -12.22 4.68 15.54
CA GLN A 126 -10.92 4.03 15.72
C GLN A 126 -11.05 2.55 15.36
N MET A 127 -10.29 2.10 14.37
CA MET A 127 -10.20 0.69 14.01
C MET A 127 -9.11 0.02 14.84
N VAL A 128 -9.41 -1.16 15.35
CA VAL A 128 -8.47 -1.98 16.09
C VAL A 128 -8.26 -3.28 15.33
N PHE A 129 -7.03 -3.56 14.97
CA PHE A 129 -6.63 -4.81 14.30
C PHE A 129 -5.82 -5.66 15.27
N THR A 130 -6.10 -6.94 15.30
CA THR A 130 -5.22 -7.91 15.95
C THR A 130 -4.02 -8.21 15.05
N TYR A 131 -2.95 -8.75 15.62
CA TYR A 131 -1.83 -9.20 14.80
C TYR A 131 -2.24 -10.30 13.80
N ASP A 132 -3.18 -11.15 14.18
CA ASP A 132 -3.71 -12.18 13.29
C ASP A 132 -4.45 -11.57 12.10
N ASP A 133 -5.21 -10.49 12.30
CA ASP A 133 -5.87 -9.77 11.20
C ASP A 133 -4.83 -9.24 10.22
N LEU A 134 -3.74 -8.66 10.71
CA LEU A 134 -2.67 -8.11 9.88
C LEU A 134 -1.87 -9.21 9.16
N LEU A 135 -1.59 -10.34 9.81
CA LEU A 135 -0.90 -11.48 9.20
C LEU A 135 -1.76 -12.22 8.16
N ASN A 136 -3.09 -12.07 8.24
CA ASN A 136 -4.01 -12.64 7.24
C ASN A 136 -4.18 -11.75 6.00
N LEU A 137 -3.58 -10.55 5.98
CA LEU A 137 -3.64 -9.68 4.80
C LEU A 137 -2.92 -10.31 3.62
N LYS A 138 -3.61 -10.28 2.48
CA LYS A 138 -3.13 -10.79 1.21
C LYS A 138 -3.33 -9.76 0.13
N PHE A 139 -2.37 -9.71 -0.76
CA PHE A 139 -2.38 -8.81 -1.90
C PHE A 139 -2.11 -9.58 -3.18
N LYS A 140 -2.48 -9.02 -4.31
CA LYS A 140 -2.20 -9.58 -5.63
C LYS A 140 -1.29 -8.64 -6.40
N VAL A 141 -0.20 -9.18 -6.90
CA VAL A 141 0.73 -8.47 -7.78
C VAL A 141 0.39 -8.78 -9.22
N VAL A 142 0.15 -7.74 -10.00
CA VAL A 142 -0.19 -7.81 -11.42
C VAL A 142 0.89 -7.07 -12.21
N LEU A 143 1.36 -7.65 -13.28
CA LEU A 143 2.30 -6.96 -14.17
C LEU A 143 1.56 -5.96 -15.05
N PRO A 144 2.19 -4.83 -15.42
CA PRO A 144 1.55 -3.86 -16.33
C PRO A 144 1.02 -4.48 -17.61
N GLY A 145 1.74 -5.45 -18.18
CA GLY A 145 1.34 -6.14 -19.40
C GLY A 145 0.05 -6.95 -19.29
N ASP A 146 -0.28 -7.42 -18.08
CA ASP A 146 -1.48 -8.22 -17.82
C ASP A 146 -2.78 -7.39 -17.83
N LEU A 147 -2.64 -6.05 -17.82
CA LEU A 147 -3.75 -5.12 -17.93
C LEU A 147 -4.07 -4.72 -19.37
N TYR A 148 -3.36 -5.29 -20.35
CA TYR A 148 -3.57 -5.02 -21.77
C TYR A 148 -4.14 -6.25 -22.48
N LYS A 149 -5.15 -6.00 -23.30
CA LYS A 149 -5.73 -7.02 -24.19
C LYS A 149 -5.15 -6.87 -25.60
N LYS A 150 -4.61 -7.96 -26.15
CA LYS A 150 -4.17 -7.99 -27.54
C LYS A 150 -5.36 -8.10 -28.48
N ASN A 151 -5.42 -7.20 -29.46
CA ASN A 151 -6.44 -7.16 -30.51
C ASN A 151 -6.10 -8.06 -31.69
N ALA A 152 -7.06 -8.33 -32.55
CA ALA A 152 -6.87 -9.17 -33.74
C ALA A 152 -5.90 -8.56 -34.77
N ASP A 153 -5.80 -7.23 -34.77
CA ASP A 153 -4.87 -6.45 -35.65
C ASP A 153 -3.44 -6.36 -35.10
N GLY A 154 -3.19 -6.96 -33.93
CA GLY A 154 -1.90 -6.95 -33.25
C GLY A 154 -1.66 -5.75 -32.33
N THR A 155 -2.57 -4.80 -32.24
CA THR A 155 -2.53 -3.70 -31.29
C THR A 155 -2.91 -4.15 -29.88
N TYR A 156 -2.70 -3.29 -28.87
CA TYR A 156 -3.06 -3.55 -27.49
C TYR A 156 -4.01 -2.48 -26.98
N THR A 157 -5.06 -2.90 -26.28
CA THR A 157 -6.01 -2.01 -25.61
C THR A 157 -5.77 -2.08 -24.10
N ASP A 158 -5.67 -0.92 -23.45
CA ASP A 158 -5.62 -0.82 -22.02
C ASP A 158 -7.00 -1.14 -21.42
N MET A 159 -7.04 -2.16 -20.58
CA MET A 159 -8.24 -2.67 -19.93
C MET A 159 -8.29 -2.35 -18.42
N SER A 160 -7.39 -1.50 -17.95
CA SER A 160 -7.30 -1.14 -16.53
C SER A 160 -8.57 -0.49 -15.97
N SER A 161 -9.37 0.13 -16.84
CA SER A 161 -10.67 0.74 -16.49
C SER A 161 -11.87 -0.22 -16.60
N ASP A 162 -11.69 -1.42 -17.15
CA ASP A 162 -12.71 -2.45 -17.25
C ASP A 162 -12.72 -3.29 -15.95
N ALA A 163 -13.79 -3.15 -15.16
CA ALA A 163 -13.87 -3.75 -13.84
C ALA A 163 -13.83 -5.30 -13.86
N ASP A 164 -14.45 -5.91 -14.85
CA ASP A 164 -14.48 -7.38 -14.96
C ASP A 164 -13.13 -7.93 -15.42
N PHE A 165 -12.50 -7.24 -16.38
CA PHE A 165 -11.17 -7.59 -16.84
C PHE A 165 -10.14 -7.41 -15.72
N LEU A 166 -10.17 -6.27 -15.01
CA LEU A 166 -9.29 -5.99 -13.88
C LEU A 166 -9.43 -7.05 -12.78
N LYS A 167 -10.67 -7.39 -12.42
CA LYS A 167 -10.95 -8.44 -11.43
C LYS A 167 -10.36 -9.79 -11.85
N SER A 168 -10.51 -10.14 -13.13
CA SER A 168 -9.94 -11.38 -13.67
C SER A 168 -8.41 -11.37 -13.67
N ALA A 169 -7.79 -10.25 -14.06
CA ALA A 169 -6.34 -10.08 -14.06
C ALA A 169 -5.77 -10.16 -12.65
N VAL A 170 -6.44 -9.51 -11.67
CA VAL A 170 -6.03 -9.54 -10.26
C VAL A 170 -6.18 -10.94 -9.68
N ALA A 171 -7.26 -11.66 -9.96
CA ALA A 171 -7.44 -13.04 -9.51
C ALA A 171 -6.32 -13.97 -10.01
N GLY A 172 -5.80 -13.72 -11.23
CA GLY A 172 -4.65 -14.43 -11.80
C GLY A 172 -3.28 -13.96 -11.32
N GLY A 173 -3.22 -12.84 -10.58
CA GLY A 173 -1.98 -12.24 -10.09
C GLY A 173 -1.24 -13.08 -9.05
N LEU A 174 0.05 -12.78 -8.86
CA LEU A 174 0.86 -13.42 -7.83
C LEU A 174 0.35 -13.03 -6.44
N GLU A 175 -0.04 -14.01 -5.63
CA GLU A 175 -0.43 -13.76 -4.25
C GLU A 175 0.79 -13.44 -3.38
N VAL A 176 0.69 -12.35 -2.63
CA VAL A 176 1.67 -11.89 -1.66
C VAL A 176 0.95 -11.77 -0.31
N LYS A 177 1.55 -12.29 0.76
CA LYS A 177 0.98 -12.32 2.11
C LYS A 177 1.89 -11.60 3.11
N VAL A 178 1.30 -10.99 4.11
CA VAL A 178 2.03 -10.46 5.26
C VAL A 178 2.51 -11.64 6.10
N SER A 179 3.83 -11.78 6.26
CA SER A 179 4.46 -12.83 7.06
C SER A 179 4.90 -12.32 8.45
N ALA A 180 5.13 -11.02 8.56
CA ALA A 180 5.46 -10.39 9.83
C ALA A 180 4.89 -8.99 9.97
N VAL A 181 4.56 -8.65 11.21
CA VAL A 181 4.36 -7.27 11.66
C VAL A 181 5.63 -6.88 12.44
N ILE A 182 6.28 -5.82 12.00
CA ILE A 182 7.56 -5.37 12.56
C ILE A 182 7.48 -3.92 13.03
N ARG A 183 8.34 -3.55 13.95
CA ARG A 183 8.48 -2.19 14.48
C ARG A 183 9.95 -1.81 14.54
N ALA A 184 10.25 -0.52 14.37
CA ALA A 184 11.59 -0.02 14.61
C ALA A 184 12.07 -0.39 16.03
N SER A 185 13.27 -0.97 16.13
CA SER A 185 13.85 -1.30 17.43
C SER A 185 14.28 -0.03 18.17
N ASP A 186 14.04 0.04 19.46
CA ASP A 186 14.46 1.17 20.31
C ASP A 186 15.99 1.38 20.31
N LYS A 187 16.74 0.38 19.84
CA LYS A 187 18.20 0.41 19.75
C LYS A 187 18.71 0.86 18.38
N ALA A 188 17.80 1.01 17.40
CA ALA A 188 18.18 1.40 16.05
C ALA A 188 18.43 2.91 15.96
N TYR A 189 19.60 3.30 15.44
CA TYR A 189 19.90 4.70 15.14
C TYR A 189 19.16 5.24 13.92
N ALA A 190 18.87 4.36 12.97
CA ALA A 190 18.14 4.66 11.74
C ALA A 190 17.46 3.40 11.24
N THR A 191 16.37 3.57 10.50
CA THR A 191 15.60 2.50 9.87
C THR A 191 15.50 2.72 8.37
N THR A 192 15.45 1.65 7.60
CA THR A 192 15.35 1.68 6.14
C THR A 192 13.90 1.77 5.67
N MET A 193 12.94 1.38 6.50
CA MET A 193 11.51 1.44 6.21
C MET A 193 10.82 2.26 7.30
N GLN A 194 9.85 3.05 6.91
CA GLN A 194 9.06 3.88 7.82
C GLN A 194 7.76 3.18 8.23
N PRO A 195 7.11 3.59 9.33
CA PRO A 195 5.78 3.11 9.68
C PRO A 195 4.78 3.29 8.52
N GLY A 196 3.95 2.26 8.31
CA GLY A 196 3.01 2.21 7.19
C GLY A 196 3.59 1.62 5.90
N TYR A 197 4.89 1.33 5.85
CA TYR A 197 5.52 0.71 4.69
C TYR A 197 5.38 -0.81 4.71
N ILE A 198 5.38 -1.38 3.50
CA ILE A 198 5.44 -2.81 3.27
C ILE A 198 6.80 -3.16 2.68
N GLY A 199 7.57 -3.92 3.44
CA GLY A 199 8.87 -4.43 3.00
C GLY A 199 8.70 -5.72 2.21
N CYS A 200 9.27 -5.80 1.01
CA CYS A 200 9.18 -6.97 0.14
C CYS A 200 10.55 -7.42 -0.39
N LEU A 201 10.67 -8.69 -0.72
CA LEU A 201 11.84 -9.32 -1.35
C LEU A 201 11.71 -9.46 -2.87
N LEU A 202 10.64 -8.96 -3.47
CA LEU A 202 10.34 -9.17 -4.90
C LEU A 202 11.44 -8.65 -5.84
N TYR A 203 12.15 -7.61 -5.43
CA TYR A 203 13.23 -7.00 -6.22
C TYR A 203 14.60 -7.65 -5.99
N THR A 204 14.77 -8.40 -4.89
CA THR A 204 16.03 -9.08 -4.56
C THR A 204 16.12 -10.48 -5.18
N SER A 205 14.99 -11.01 -5.70
CA SER A 205 15.00 -12.29 -6.39
C SER A 205 15.72 -12.15 -7.73
N PRO A 206 16.65 -13.06 -8.08
CA PRO A 206 17.31 -13.02 -9.38
C PRO A 206 16.25 -13.06 -10.49
N SER A 207 16.44 -12.22 -11.50
CA SER A 207 15.59 -12.22 -12.69
C SER A 207 15.56 -13.63 -13.30
N PRO A 208 14.44 -14.08 -13.88
CA PRO A 208 14.42 -15.34 -14.64
C PRO A 208 15.50 -15.41 -15.74
N ARG A 209 16.10 -14.27 -16.11
CA ARG A 209 17.23 -14.19 -17.05
C ARG A 209 18.58 -14.54 -16.42
N ASP A 210 18.67 -14.53 -15.09
CA ASP A 210 19.90 -14.83 -14.35
C ASP A 210 19.99 -16.30 -13.95
N ILE A 211 19.01 -17.12 -14.34
CA ILE A 211 18.93 -18.57 -14.11
C ILE A 211 19.22 -19.30 -15.44
N SER A 212 20.25 -18.91 -16.16
CA SER A 212 20.73 -19.64 -17.34
C SER A 212 22.13 -20.18 -17.15
#